data_936416349d9d9871bb6eeace98de3e6e
#
_entry.id   936416349d9d9871bb6eeace98de3e6e
#
_cell.length_a   1.000
_cell.length_b   1.000
_cell.length_c   1.000
_cell.angle_alpha   90.00
_cell.angle_beta   90.00
_cell.angle_gamma   90.00
#
_symmetry.space_group_name_H-M   'P 1'
#
loop_
_entity.id
_entity.type
_entity.pdbx_description
1 polymer ?
#
loop_
_entity_poly.entity_id
_entity_poly.type
_entity_poly.pdbx_seq_one_letter_code
_entity_poly.pdbx_strand_id
1 'polypeptide(L)'
;MARRLTTDGYRVMLTGLPSYDAEQGLPGGDPAALAAELGAFWHPADLTAPGGPEALVAAAVEHFGALDTLVSCHTYSTHTPLGELDSAEIDRHLTVNVRANMLLVQAYAAAHGEGRPGRIVLFTSGQRLGPMTGELAYAASKAAIEYLTRDFSVLLAPRGVTVNAINPGPNDTGWADPETHAWVRERFPAKRWGTPDDTAKLVSWLCSAEAGWITGQIIDSAGGWSRDNA
;
A
#
# COMPACT_ATOMS: atom_id res chain seq x y z
N MET A 1 -0.04 2.52 -10.40
CA MET A 1 -1.37 2.03 -9.97
C MET A 1 -2.48 2.97 -10.44
N ALA A 2 -2.48 4.26 -10.10
CA ALA A 2 -3.55 5.18 -10.51
C ALA A 2 -3.81 5.17 -12.03
N ARG A 3 -2.77 5.32 -12.86
CA ARG A 3 -2.89 5.22 -14.33
C ARG A 3 -3.61 3.95 -14.79
N ARG A 4 -3.26 2.80 -14.19
CA ARG A 4 -3.86 1.52 -14.53
C ARG A 4 -5.34 1.49 -14.13
N LEU A 5 -5.68 1.85 -12.90
CA LEU A 5 -7.06 1.87 -12.44
C LEU A 5 -7.93 2.82 -13.26
N THR A 6 -7.42 4.02 -13.61
CA THR A 6 -8.14 4.94 -14.50
C THR A 6 -8.36 4.34 -15.88
N THR A 7 -7.35 3.68 -16.47
CA THR A 7 -7.48 2.98 -17.75
C THR A 7 -8.53 1.86 -17.70
N ASP A 8 -8.64 1.18 -16.56
CA ASP A 8 -9.61 0.11 -16.35
C ASP A 8 -11.01 0.64 -15.96
N GLY A 9 -11.23 1.96 -16.02
CA GLY A 9 -12.53 2.62 -15.88
C GLY A 9 -12.91 3.01 -14.45
N TYR A 10 -11.99 2.96 -13.50
CA TYR A 10 -12.25 3.46 -12.14
C TYR A 10 -12.20 4.98 -12.10
N ARG A 11 -13.12 5.58 -11.33
CA ARG A 11 -12.98 6.96 -10.87
C ARG A 11 -12.04 6.96 -9.67
N VAL A 12 -10.92 7.65 -9.76
CA VAL A 12 -9.82 7.54 -8.80
C VAL A 12 -9.67 8.82 -7.99
N MET A 13 -9.56 8.68 -6.68
CA MET A 13 -9.00 9.71 -5.81
C MET A 13 -7.54 9.34 -5.50
N LEU A 14 -6.63 10.28 -5.71
CA LEU A 14 -5.24 10.19 -5.27
C LEU A 14 -5.07 10.94 -3.96
N THR A 15 -4.31 10.34 -3.06
CA THR A 15 -3.89 10.99 -1.81
C THR A 15 -2.40 10.78 -1.59
N GLY A 16 -1.80 11.66 -0.82
CA GLY A 16 -0.41 11.61 -0.40
C GLY A 16 -0.10 12.72 0.58
N LEU A 17 1.09 12.73 1.11
CA LEU A 17 1.60 13.76 2.00
C LEU A 17 2.84 14.42 1.35
N PRO A 18 2.66 15.50 0.56
CA PRO A 18 3.74 16.11 -0.20
C PRO A 18 4.95 16.57 0.63
N SER A 19 4.72 16.97 1.88
CA SER A 19 5.81 17.33 2.81
C SER A 19 6.72 16.16 3.12
N TYR A 20 6.16 14.97 3.30
CA TYR A 20 6.93 13.74 3.52
C TYR A 20 7.74 13.35 2.28
N ASP A 21 7.13 13.38 1.11
CA ASP A 21 7.82 13.03 -0.15
C ASP A 21 8.99 13.97 -0.41
N ALA A 22 8.82 15.28 -0.11
CA ALA A 22 9.88 16.28 -0.23
C ALA A 22 11.02 16.05 0.78
N GLU A 23 10.70 15.69 2.03
CA GLU A 23 11.69 15.37 3.07
C GLU A 23 12.54 14.14 2.69
N GLN A 24 11.94 13.16 2.04
CA GLN A 24 12.63 11.94 1.63
C GLN A 24 13.48 12.11 0.35
N GLY A 25 13.38 13.26 -0.33
CA GLY A 25 14.09 13.49 -1.59
C GLY A 25 13.73 12.46 -2.68
N LEU A 26 12.59 11.82 -2.56
CA LEU A 26 12.15 10.81 -3.52
C LEU A 26 11.88 11.48 -4.87
N PRO A 27 12.27 10.84 -6.00
CA PRO A 27 11.94 11.31 -7.33
C PRO A 27 10.45 11.09 -7.60
N GLY A 28 9.60 11.73 -6.81
CA GLY A 28 8.15 11.74 -7.00
C GLY A 28 7.78 12.91 -7.90
N GLY A 29 7.01 12.66 -8.95
CA GLY A 29 6.37 13.73 -9.69
C GLY A 29 5.35 14.47 -8.82
N ASP A 30 4.84 15.58 -9.31
CA ASP A 30 3.74 16.30 -8.67
C ASP A 30 2.45 15.42 -8.69
N PRO A 31 1.96 14.94 -7.54
CA PRO A 31 0.77 14.10 -7.51
C PRO A 31 -0.50 14.85 -7.93
N ALA A 32 -0.55 16.17 -7.76
CA ALA A 32 -1.68 16.98 -8.22
C ALA A 32 -1.67 17.09 -9.76
N ALA A 33 -0.49 17.27 -10.37
CA ALA A 33 -0.36 17.24 -11.83
C ALA A 33 -0.72 15.86 -12.41
N LEU A 34 -0.31 14.77 -11.75
CA LEU A 34 -0.71 13.42 -12.14
C LEU A 34 -2.23 13.24 -12.05
N ALA A 35 -2.85 13.70 -10.98
CA ALA A 35 -4.31 13.62 -10.83
C ALA A 35 -5.03 14.38 -11.96
N ALA A 36 -4.56 15.60 -12.27
CA ALA A 36 -5.12 16.39 -13.38
C ALA A 36 -4.96 15.69 -14.74
N GLU A 37 -3.79 15.10 -15.01
CA GLU A 37 -3.55 14.32 -16.23
C GLU A 37 -4.52 13.15 -16.38
N LEU A 38 -4.84 12.49 -15.27
CA LEU A 38 -5.70 11.30 -15.23
C LEU A 38 -7.19 11.62 -15.11
N GLY A 39 -7.57 12.88 -14.96
CA GLY A 39 -8.94 13.24 -14.59
C GLY A 39 -9.35 12.68 -13.22
N ALA A 40 -8.38 12.45 -12.34
CA ALA A 40 -8.58 11.94 -10.98
C ALA A 40 -8.74 13.10 -9.98
N PHE A 41 -9.38 12.81 -8.85
CA PHE A 41 -9.49 13.78 -7.75
C PHE A 41 -8.23 13.72 -6.89
N TRP A 42 -7.59 14.88 -6.67
CA TRP A 42 -6.46 15.00 -5.75
C TRP A 42 -6.93 15.52 -4.40
N HIS A 43 -6.60 14.80 -3.33
CA HIS A 43 -6.89 15.20 -1.96
C HIS A 43 -5.69 14.87 -1.05
N PRO A 44 -4.82 15.84 -0.71
CA PRO A 44 -3.70 15.59 0.20
C PRO A 44 -4.21 15.29 1.61
N ALA A 45 -3.59 14.33 2.30
CA ALA A 45 -3.98 13.98 3.65
C ALA A 45 -2.79 13.49 4.48
N ASP A 46 -2.73 13.96 5.73
CA ASP A 46 -1.89 13.36 6.75
C ASP A 46 -2.69 12.29 7.51
N LEU A 47 -2.39 11.03 7.22
CA LEU A 47 -3.04 9.89 7.85
C LEU A 47 -2.60 9.66 9.29
N THR A 48 -1.60 10.39 9.78
CA THR A 48 -1.16 10.35 11.18
C THR A 48 -1.92 11.33 12.08
N ALA A 49 -2.50 12.35 11.47
CA ALA A 49 -3.29 13.35 12.18
C ALA A 49 -4.57 12.74 12.78
N PRO A 50 -4.99 13.18 13.98
CA PRO A 50 -6.27 12.78 14.54
C PRO A 50 -7.42 13.05 13.58
N GLY A 51 -8.22 12.03 13.25
CA GLY A 51 -9.33 12.14 12.29
C GLY A 51 -8.92 12.18 10.81
N GLY A 52 -7.63 12.12 10.48
CA GLY A 52 -7.13 12.18 9.10
C GLY A 52 -7.65 11.05 8.20
N PRO A 53 -7.56 9.79 8.60
CA PRO A 53 -8.12 8.67 7.84
C PRO A 53 -9.64 8.78 7.60
N GLU A 54 -10.38 9.19 8.61
CA GLU A 54 -11.83 9.37 8.54
C GLU A 54 -12.21 10.53 7.60
N ALA A 55 -11.49 11.65 7.70
CA ALA A 55 -11.69 12.80 6.81
C ALA A 55 -11.40 12.46 5.35
N LEU A 56 -10.34 11.67 5.08
CA LEU A 56 -10.01 11.22 3.74
C LEU A 56 -11.13 10.36 3.12
N VAL A 57 -11.64 9.39 3.87
CA VAL A 57 -12.76 8.55 3.40
C VAL A 57 -14.02 9.38 3.20
N ALA A 58 -14.33 10.31 4.09
CA ALA A 58 -15.47 11.21 3.95
C ALA A 58 -15.36 12.07 2.68
N ALA A 59 -14.19 12.65 2.39
CA ALA A 59 -13.95 13.41 1.17
C ALA A 59 -14.14 12.57 -0.11
N ALA A 60 -13.71 11.29 -0.09
CA ALA A 60 -13.94 10.38 -1.20
C ALA A 60 -15.43 10.10 -1.43
N VAL A 61 -16.17 9.85 -0.36
CA VAL A 61 -17.62 9.61 -0.43
C VAL A 61 -18.37 10.87 -0.87
N GLU A 62 -18.00 12.03 -0.37
CA GLU A 62 -18.57 13.30 -0.79
C GLU A 62 -18.37 13.55 -2.30
N HIS A 63 -17.15 13.29 -2.79
CA HIS A 63 -16.82 13.53 -4.20
C HIS A 63 -17.46 12.50 -5.16
N PHE A 64 -17.49 11.22 -4.79
CA PHE A 64 -17.93 10.14 -5.68
C PHE A 64 -19.35 9.65 -5.41
N GLY A 65 -19.96 10.01 -4.29
CA GLY A 65 -21.24 9.49 -3.80
C GLY A 65 -21.12 8.13 -3.11
N ALA A 66 -20.06 7.37 -3.37
CA ALA A 66 -19.76 6.08 -2.74
C ALA A 66 -18.30 5.71 -2.93
N LEU A 67 -17.80 4.78 -2.11
CA LEU A 67 -16.45 4.24 -2.18
C LEU A 67 -16.50 2.72 -2.27
N ASP A 68 -16.13 2.16 -3.42
CA ASP A 68 -16.14 0.72 -3.67
C ASP A 68 -14.77 0.08 -3.38
N THR A 69 -13.69 0.83 -3.58
CA THR A 69 -12.32 0.29 -3.53
C THR A 69 -11.40 1.18 -2.69
N LEU A 70 -10.65 0.56 -1.79
CA LEU A 70 -9.56 1.19 -1.03
C LEU A 70 -8.23 0.49 -1.37
N VAL A 71 -7.28 1.23 -1.92
CA VAL A 71 -5.90 0.77 -2.14
C VAL A 71 -4.97 1.58 -1.24
N SER A 72 -4.41 0.94 -0.23
CA SER A 72 -3.58 1.60 0.77
C SER A 72 -2.12 1.20 0.60
N CYS A 73 -1.35 2.05 -0.09
CA CYS A 73 0.07 1.82 -0.38
C CYS A 73 1.02 2.83 0.30
N HIS A 74 0.48 3.70 1.17
CA HIS A 74 1.31 4.61 1.97
C HIS A 74 2.20 3.83 2.93
N THR A 75 3.37 4.36 3.22
CA THR A 75 4.31 3.74 4.16
C THR A 75 5.32 4.74 4.67
N TYR A 76 5.80 4.51 5.87
CA TYR A 76 7.03 5.05 6.41
C TYR A 76 8.05 3.93 6.50
N SER A 77 9.28 4.18 6.04
CA SER A 77 10.34 3.17 5.99
C SER A 77 11.69 3.83 6.21
N THR A 78 12.46 3.30 7.15
CA THR A 78 13.83 3.74 7.44
C THR A 78 14.71 2.54 7.71
N HIS A 79 16.02 2.73 7.52
CA HIS A 79 17.03 1.77 7.93
C HIS A 79 17.41 2.05 9.39
N THR A 80 16.97 1.18 10.32
CA THR A 80 17.19 1.33 11.75
C THR A 80 17.48 -0.04 12.38
N PRO A 81 18.76 -0.45 12.43
CA PRO A 81 19.17 -1.75 12.96
C PRO A 81 19.07 -1.80 14.50
N LEU A 82 19.24 -3.01 15.05
CA LEU A 82 19.29 -3.21 16.49
C LEU A 82 20.44 -2.40 17.13
N GLY A 83 20.09 -1.59 18.14
CA GLY A 83 21.00 -0.67 18.81
C GLY A 83 20.83 0.79 18.41
N GLU A 84 20.12 1.06 17.30
CA GLU A 84 19.80 2.41 16.84
C GLU A 84 18.30 2.74 16.98
N LEU A 85 17.48 1.75 17.38
CA LEU A 85 16.05 1.94 17.61
C LEU A 85 15.79 2.83 18.82
N ASP A 86 14.92 3.81 18.65
CA ASP A 86 14.31 4.55 19.74
C ASP A 86 12.76 4.45 19.70
N SER A 87 12.11 4.97 20.74
CA SER A 87 10.65 4.91 20.85
C SER A 87 9.95 5.74 19.77
N ALA A 88 10.52 6.89 19.41
CA ALA A 88 9.91 7.78 18.42
C ALA A 88 9.90 7.14 17.03
N GLU A 89 10.98 6.45 16.68
CA GLU A 89 11.10 5.72 15.42
C GLU A 89 10.13 4.55 15.33
N ILE A 90 10.01 3.77 16.42
CA ILE A 90 9.03 2.68 16.51
C ILE A 90 7.61 3.23 16.40
N ASP A 91 7.27 4.28 17.17
CA ASP A 91 5.94 4.90 17.15
C ASP A 91 5.59 5.45 15.78
N ARG A 92 6.53 6.02 15.05
CA ARG A 92 6.33 6.54 13.70
C ARG A 92 5.96 5.43 12.72
N HIS A 93 6.69 4.30 12.74
CA HIS A 93 6.34 3.13 11.93
C HIS A 93 4.96 2.57 12.26
N LEU A 94 4.64 2.40 13.54
CA LEU A 94 3.34 1.89 13.98
C LEU A 94 2.21 2.86 13.65
N THR A 95 2.44 4.16 13.81
CA THR A 95 1.44 5.19 13.52
C THR A 95 1.10 5.25 12.04
N VAL A 96 2.11 5.35 11.16
CA VAL A 96 1.90 5.47 9.71
C VAL A 96 1.46 4.14 9.12
N ASN A 97 2.18 3.04 9.41
CA ASN A 97 1.97 1.79 8.69
C ASN A 97 0.84 0.94 9.27
N VAL A 98 0.55 1.03 10.57
CA VAL A 98 -0.45 0.17 11.24
C VAL A 98 -1.70 0.94 11.62
N ARG A 99 -1.58 1.94 12.52
CA ARG A 99 -2.74 2.69 13.01
C ARG A 99 -3.52 3.34 11.88
N ALA A 100 -2.85 4.00 10.95
CA ALA A 100 -3.52 4.66 9.83
C ALA A 100 -4.29 3.66 8.96
N ASN A 101 -3.72 2.48 8.66
CA ASN A 101 -4.43 1.43 7.92
C ASN A 101 -5.65 0.90 8.67
N MET A 102 -5.55 0.68 9.99
CA MET A 102 -6.70 0.24 10.79
C MET A 102 -7.84 1.25 10.73
N LEU A 103 -7.53 2.53 10.89
CA LEU A 103 -8.52 3.61 10.85
C LEU A 103 -9.10 3.82 9.45
N LEU A 104 -8.29 3.71 8.39
CA LEU A 104 -8.78 3.75 7.00
C LEU A 104 -9.77 2.62 6.72
N VAL A 105 -9.45 1.39 7.11
CA VAL A 105 -10.34 0.24 6.91
C VAL A 105 -11.61 0.39 7.75
N GLN A 106 -11.51 0.89 8.98
CA GLN A 106 -12.68 1.19 9.82
C GLN A 106 -13.57 2.26 9.19
N ALA A 107 -13.00 3.37 8.73
CA ALA A 107 -13.73 4.45 8.07
C ALA A 107 -14.38 3.98 6.76
N TYR A 108 -13.63 3.22 5.94
CA TYR A 108 -14.18 2.56 4.75
C TYR A 108 -15.37 1.68 5.10
N ALA A 109 -15.23 0.80 6.10
CA ALA A 109 -16.30 -0.09 6.53
C ALA A 109 -17.54 0.67 7.01
N ALA A 110 -17.38 1.80 7.71
CA ALA A 110 -18.48 2.65 8.14
C ALA A 110 -19.21 3.32 6.96
N ALA A 111 -18.47 3.70 5.92
CA ALA A 111 -19.00 4.41 4.76
C ALA A 111 -19.51 3.48 3.64
N HIS A 112 -19.07 2.22 3.63
CA HIS A 112 -19.44 1.26 2.58
C HIS A 112 -20.90 0.80 2.72
N GLY A 113 -21.69 1.02 1.66
CA GLY A 113 -23.11 0.66 1.62
C GLY A 113 -23.34 -0.86 1.59
N GLU A 114 -24.45 -1.30 2.17
CA GLU A 114 -24.86 -2.70 2.13
C GLU A 114 -25.20 -3.15 0.71
N GLY A 115 -24.93 -4.44 0.43
CA GLY A 115 -25.25 -5.07 -0.86
C GLY A 115 -24.37 -4.66 -2.04
N ARG A 116 -23.33 -3.87 -1.80
CA ARG A 116 -22.33 -3.48 -2.83
C ARG A 116 -21.06 -4.32 -2.65
N PRO A 117 -20.47 -4.82 -3.74
CA PRO A 117 -19.16 -5.47 -3.64
C PRO A 117 -18.09 -4.42 -3.31
N GLY A 118 -17.25 -4.72 -2.31
CA GLY A 118 -16.14 -3.88 -1.89
C GLY A 118 -14.78 -4.55 -2.06
N ARG A 119 -13.73 -3.76 -2.22
CA ARG A 119 -12.36 -4.25 -2.40
C ARG A 119 -11.39 -3.43 -1.56
N ILE A 120 -10.58 -4.11 -0.75
CA ILE A 120 -9.49 -3.48 -0.01
C ILE A 120 -8.20 -4.18 -0.37
N VAL A 121 -7.21 -3.42 -0.82
CA VAL A 121 -5.86 -3.89 -1.10
C VAL A 121 -4.88 -3.14 -0.21
N LEU A 122 -4.19 -3.87 0.65
CA LEU A 122 -3.16 -3.37 1.55
C LEU A 122 -1.77 -3.76 1.01
N PHE A 123 -0.72 -3.11 1.51
CA PHE A 123 0.65 -3.40 1.12
C PHE A 123 1.48 -3.85 2.31
N THR A 124 2.02 -5.06 2.22
CA THR A 124 3.05 -5.62 3.09
C THR A 124 4.44 -5.50 2.44
N SER A 125 5.42 -6.28 2.86
CA SER A 125 6.78 -6.27 2.35
C SER A 125 7.41 -7.67 2.41
N GLY A 126 8.72 -7.73 2.17
CA GLY A 126 9.48 -8.98 2.13
C GLY A 126 9.84 -9.60 3.49
N GLN A 127 9.33 -9.09 4.63
CA GLN A 127 9.67 -9.62 5.96
C GLN A 127 9.26 -11.09 6.16
N ARG A 128 8.27 -11.56 5.43
CA ARG A 128 7.86 -12.97 5.44
C ARG A 128 8.78 -13.89 4.61
N LEU A 129 9.59 -13.30 3.74
CA LEU A 129 10.50 -14.01 2.84
C LEU A 129 11.91 -14.14 3.42
N GLY A 130 12.15 -13.65 4.62
CA GLY A 130 13.41 -13.73 5.33
C GLY A 130 13.65 -12.52 6.24
N PRO A 131 14.67 -12.58 7.11
CA PRO A 131 14.97 -11.54 8.10
C PRO A 131 15.27 -10.17 7.45
N MET A 132 14.77 -9.09 8.07
CA MET A 132 15.04 -7.69 7.73
C MET A 132 15.75 -7.02 8.91
N THR A 133 16.99 -7.42 9.17
CA THR A 133 17.72 -7.04 10.39
C THR A 133 18.10 -5.56 10.47
N GLY A 134 18.14 -4.87 9.34
CA GLY A 134 18.36 -3.42 9.27
C GLY A 134 17.09 -2.58 9.31
N GLU A 135 15.90 -3.19 9.40
CA GLU A 135 14.61 -2.49 9.25
C GLU A 135 13.58 -3.05 10.24
N LEU A 136 13.96 -3.18 11.53
CA LEU A 136 13.19 -3.94 12.51
C LEU A 136 11.79 -3.38 12.75
N ALA A 137 11.65 -2.08 12.96
CA ALA A 137 10.35 -1.44 13.19
C ALA A 137 9.47 -1.48 11.93
N TYR A 138 10.06 -1.27 10.75
CA TYR A 138 9.38 -1.42 9.48
C TYR A 138 8.85 -2.85 9.27
N ALA A 139 9.71 -3.85 9.43
CA ALA A 139 9.35 -5.26 9.26
C ALA A 139 8.23 -5.68 10.22
N ALA A 140 8.30 -5.27 11.48
CA ALA A 140 7.25 -5.51 12.47
C ALA A 140 5.91 -4.85 12.05
N SER A 141 5.95 -3.60 11.58
CA SER A 141 4.75 -2.90 11.12
C SER A 141 4.11 -3.57 9.91
N LYS A 142 4.92 -4.09 8.97
CA LYS A 142 4.41 -4.80 7.78
C LYS A 142 3.91 -6.21 8.12
N ALA A 143 4.48 -6.89 9.11
CA ALA A 143 3.94 -8.14 9.63
C ALA A 143 2.56 -7.94 10.28
N ALA A 144 2.34 -6.82 10.98
CA ALA A 144 1.03 -6.47 11.52
C ALA A 144 -0.04 -6.33 10.40
N ILE A 145 0.31 -5.75 9.25
CA ILE A 145 -0.61 -5.65 8.10
C ILE A 145 -1.03 -7.03 7.58
N GLU A 146 -0.13 -8.01 7.56
CA GLU A 146 -0.47 -9.38 7.14
C GLU A 146 -1.49 -10.02 8.08
N TYR A 147 -1.30 -9.85 9.39
CA TYR A 147 -2.24 -10.35 10.37
C TYR A 147 -3.60 -9.66 10.24
N LEU A 148 -3.62 -8.33 10.20
CA LEU A 148 -4.84 -7.53 10.08
C LEU A 148 -5.61 -7.81 8.77
N THR A 149 -4.91 -8.12 7.69
CA THR A 149 -5.55 -8.51 6.42
C THR A 149 -6.47 -9.70 6.59
N ARG A 150 -6.06 -10.70 7.35
CA ARG A 150 -6.86 -11.90 7.63
C ARG A 150 -8.08 -11.57 8.50
N ASP A 151 -7.88 -10.81 9.57
CA ASP A 151 -8.98 -10.41 10.46
C ASP A 151 -10.01 -9.55 9.73
N PHE A 152 -9.57 -8.53 8.99
CA PHE A 152 -10.46 -7.70 8.20
C PHE A 152 -11.22 -8.49 7.14
N SER A 153 -10.58 -9.49 6.52
CA SER A 153 -11.24 -10.33 5.52
C SER A 153 -12.42 -11.10 6.09
N VAL A 154 -12.28 -11.63 7.31
CA VAL A 154 -13.37 -12.35 8.00
C VAL A 154 -14.47 -11.39 8.44
N LEU A 155 -14.10 -10.25 9.00
CA LEU A 155 -15.05 -9.26 9.51
C LEU A 155 -15.89 -8.60 8.41
N LEU A 156 -15.31 -8.43 7.21
CA LEU A 156 -15.93 -7.69 6.11
C LEU A 156 -16.56 -8.61 5.03
N ALA A 157 -16.24 -9.90 5.01
CA ALA A 157 -16.82 -10.86 4.06
C ALA A 157 -18.36 -10.88 4.09
N PRO A 158 -19.07 -10.85 5.25
CA PRO A 158 -20.53 -10.79 5.28
C PRO A 158 -21.13 -9.57 4.57
N ARG A 159 -20.33 -8.52 4.36
CA ARG A 159 -20.72 -7.28 3.66
C ARG A 159 -20.31 -7.28 2.19
N GLY A 160 -19.82 -8.40 1.66
CA GLY A 160 -19.36 -8.52 0.27
C GLY A 160 -18.04 -7.81 -0.02
N VAL A 161 -17.24 -7.51 1.01
CA VAL A 161 -15.94 -6.84 0.88
C VAL A 161 -14.82 -7.86 0.97
N THR A 162 -13.93 -7.88 -0.02
CA THR A 162 -12.68 -8.66 0.04
C THR A 162 -11.52 -7.79 0.54
N VAL A 163 -10.63 -8.39 1.34
CA VAL A 163 -9.43 -7.73 1.85
C VAL A 163 -8.22 -8.61 1.56
N ASN A 164 -7.26 -8.09 0.81
CA ASN A 164 -6.02 -8.79 0.48
C ASN A 164 -4.82 -7.86 0.68
N ALA A 165 -3.65 -8.43 0.91
CA ALA A 165 -2.41 -7.68 0.94
C ALA A 165 -1.43 -8.16 -0.14
N ILE A 166 -0.63 -7.24 -0.65
CA ILE A 166 0.41 -7.51 -1.64
C ILE A 166 1.78 -7.23 -1.03
N ASN A 167 2.69 -8.19 -1.16
CA ASN A 167 4.11 -7.91 -1.10
C ASN A 167 4.58 -7.64 -2.54
N PRO A 168 4.94 -6.40 -2.89
CA PRO A 168 5.33 -6.07 -4.25
C PRO A 168 6.75 -6.54 -4.61
N GLY A 169 7.54 -6.97 -3.61
CA GLY A 169 8.96 -7.19 -3.78
C GLY A 169 9.73 -5.91 -4.14
N PRO A 170 11.00 -6.01 -4.46
CA PRO A 170 11.78 -4.88 -4.97
C PRO A 170 11.23 -4.40 -6.31
N ASN A 171 10.67 -3.19 -6.30
CA ASN A 171 10.21 -2.48 -7.49
C ASN A 171 11.13 -1.30 -7.79
N ASP A 172 11.46 -1.13 -9.06
CA ASP A 172 12.23 0.02 -9.53
C ASP A 172 11.36 1.28 -9.56
N THR A 173 11.42 2.02 -8.48
CA THR A 173 10.76 3.33 -8.32
C THR A 173 11.78 4.46 -8.17
N GLY A 174 13.05 4.18 -8.47
CA GLY A 174 14.13 5.17 -8.43
C GLY A 174 14.76 5.39 -7.04
N TRP A 175 14.43 4.56 -6.05
CA TRP A 175 14.97 4.69 -4.69
C TRP A 175 16.35 4.07 -4.50
N ALA A 176 16.71 3.08 -5.33
CA ALA A 176 17.97 2.35 -5.20
C ALA A 176 19.11 3.08 -5.90
N ASP A 177 20.25 3.13 -5.23
CA ASP A 177 21.50 3.54 -5.88
C ASP A 177 21.95 2.51 -6.93
N PRO A 178 22.92 2.85 -7.83
CA PRO A 178 23.34 1.95 -8.91
C PRO A 178 23.92 0.63 -8.43
N GLU A 179 24.58 0.59 -7.27
CA GLU A 179 25.18 -0.63 -6.71
C GLU A 179 24.08 -1.57 -6.19
N THR A 180 23.17 -1.04 -5.38
CA THR A 180 21.98 -1.73 -4.88
C THR A 180 21.13 -2.23 -6.05
N HIS A 181 20.94 -1.41 -7.09
CA HIS A 181 20.18 -1.79 -8.26
C HIS A 181 20.80 -2.99 -8.99
N ALA A 182 22.12 -2.97 -9.22
CA ALA A 182 22.83 -4.08 -9.85
C ALA A 182 22.77 -5.34 -8.99
N TRP A 183 23.00 -5.21 -7.68
CA TRP A 183 22.99 -6.30 -6.71
C TRP A 183 21.63 -7.01 -6.65
N VAL A 184 20.52 -6.26 -6.59
CA VAL A 184 19.16 -6.80 -6.58
C VAL A 184 18.83 -7.48 -7.92
N ARG A 185 19.17 -6.84 -9.06
CA ARG A 185 18.92 -7.40 -10.39
C ARG A 185 19.54 -8.78 -10.57
N GLU A 186 20.78 -8.97 -10.12
CA GLU A 186 21.47 -10.26 -10.26
C GLU A 186 20.83 -11.39 -9.44
N ARG A 187 20.12 -11.03 -8.36
CA ARG A 187 19.43 -11.97 -7.48
C ARG A 187 18.01 -12.31 -7.90
N PHE A 188 17.41 -11.49 -8.73
CA PHE A 188 16.13 -11.85 -9.33
C PHE A 188 16.27 -13.04 -10.30
N PRO A 189 15.39 -14.04 -10.23
CA PRO A 189 15.39 -15.13 -11.21
C PRO A 189 15.29 -14.63 -12.65
N ALA A 190 14.47 -13.60 -12.90
CA ALA A 190 14.28 -13.01 -14.22
C ALA A 190 15.37 -11.99 -14.62
N LYS A 191 16.40 -11.77 -13.78
CA LYS A 191 17.48 -10.79 -13.99
C LYS A 191 16.99 -9.37 -14.28
N ARG A 192 15.83 -9.02 -13.76
CA ARG A 192 15.26 -7.68 -13.78
C ARG A 192 14.56 -7.36 -12.48
N TRP A 193 14.44 -6.07 -12.19
CA TRP A 193 13.57 -5.58 -11.14
C TRP A 193 12.09 -5.74 -11.50
N GLY A 194 11.24 -5.78 -10.47
CA GLY A 194 9.83 -5.50 -10.63
C GLY A 194 9.63 -4.06 -11.11
N THR A 195 8.58 -3.84 -11.87
CA THR A 195 8.16 -2.49 -12.27
C THR A 195 6.88 -2.10 -11.53
N PRO A 196 6.62 -0.79 -11.35
CA PRO A 196 5.32 -0.36 -10.82
C PRO A 196 4.12 -0.93 -11.58
N ASP A 197 4.28 -1.22 -12.88
CA ASP A 197 3.23 -1.82 -13.71
C ASP A 197 2.99 -3.30 -13.40
N ASP A 198 4.04 -4.06 -13.04
CA ASP A 198 3.87 -5.46 -12.61
C ASP A 198 2.92 -5.54 -11.40
N THR A 199 3.14 -4.67 -10.40
CA THR A 199 2.27 -4.59 -9.21
C THR A 199 0.89 -4.01 -9.55
N ALA A 200 0.83 -3.00 -10.42
CA ALA A 200 -0.43 -2.35 -10.78
C ALA A 200 -1.44 -3.29 -11.47
N LYS A 201 -0.95 -4.26 -12.25
CA LYS A 201 -1.79 -5.31 -12.88
C LYS A 201 -2.46 -6.18 -11.82
N LEU A 202 -1.72 -6.60 -10.79
CA LEU A 202 -2.29 -7.40 -9.71
C LEU A 202 -3.29 -6.60 -8.88
N VAL A 203 -2.96 -5.33 -8.54
CA VAL A 203 -3.89 -4.44 -7.85
C VAL A 203 -5.20 -4.30 -8.62
N SER A 204 -5.11 -4.02 -9.92
CA SER A 204 -6.29 -3.86 -10.77
C SER A 204 -7.15 -5.13 -10.80
N TRP A 205 -6.53 -6.29 -10.92
CA TRP A 205 -7.26 -7.55 -10.88
C TRP A 205 -7.92 -7.79 -9.52
N LEU A 206 -7.23 -7.56 -8.40
CA LEU A 206 -7.82 -7.69 -7.05
C LEU A 206 -8.97 -6.70 -6.80
N CYS A 207 -8.97 -5.55 -7.46
CA CYS A 207 -10.06 -4.58 -7.39
C CYS A 207 -11.25 -4.98 -8.28
N SER A 208 -11.08 -5.88 -9.22
CA SER A 208 -12.10 -6.28 -10.19
C SER A 208 -13.15 -7.24 -9.61
N ALA A 209 -14.22 -7.48 -10.35
CA ALA A 209 -15.22 -8.48 -10.03
C ALA A 209 -14.68 -9.91 -10.11
N GLU A 210 -13.69 -10.17 -10.97
CA GLU A 210 -13.09 -11.49 -11.18
C GLU A 210 -12.39 -12.02 -9.93
N ALA A 211 -11.81 -11.14 -9.10
CA ALA A 211 -11.18 -11.50 -7.83
C ALA A 211 -12.18 -11.60 -6.65
N GLY A 212 -13.49 -11.57 -6.91
CA GLY A 212 -14.52 -11.48 -5.88
C GLY A 212 -14.56 -12.65 -4.88
N TRP A 213 -13.89 -13.77 -5.17
CA TRP A 213 -13.76 -14.93 -4.26
C TRP A 213 -12.40 -15.01 -3.57
N ILE A 214 -11.50 -14.05 -3.82
CA ILE A 214 -10.16 -13.99 -3.23
C ILE A 214 -10.17 -12.99 -2.08
N THR A 215 -10.03 -13.50 -0.84
CA THR A 215 -9.98 -12.65 0.37
C THR A 215 -9.05 -13.27 1.42
N GLY A 216 -8.49 -12.45 2.31
CA GLY A 216 -7.56 -12.85 3.37
C GLY A 216 -6.19 -13.30 2.87
N GLN A 217 -5.87 -13.06 1.60
CA GLN A 217 -4.63 -13.53 1.00
C GLN A 217 -3.50 -12.50 1.14
N ILE A 218 -2.29 -13.04 1.33
CA ILE A 218 -1.05 -12.29 1.24
C ILE A 218 -0.34 -12.79 -0.02
N ILE A 219 -0.27 -11.95 -1.05
CA ILE A 219 0.20 -12.34 -2.38
C ILE A 219 1.56 -11.72 -2.65
N ASP A 220 2.55 -12.57 -2.91
CA ASP A 220 3.87 -12.12 -3.32
C ASP A 220 3.88 -11.84 -4.84
N SER A 221 3.93 -10.56 -5.21
CA SER A 221 4.13 -10.07 -6.58
C SER A 221 5.59 -9.69 -6.79
N ALA A 222 6.50 -10.59 -6.41
CA ALA A 222 7.91 -10.31 -6.23
C ALA A 222 8.82 -10.98 -7.28
N GLY A 223 8.26 -11.50 -8.39
CA GLY A 223 9.05 -12.09 -9.48
C GLY A 223 9.96 -13.25 -9.07
N GLY A 224 9.59 -13.99 -8.01
CA GLY A 224 10.41 -15.07 -7.44
C GLY A 224 11.55 -14.58 -6.53
N TRP A 225 11.57 -13.30 -6.18
CA TRP A 225 12.51 -12.76 -5.20
C TRP A 225 12.39 -13.51 -3.87
N SER A 226 13.53 -13.93 -3.32
CA SER A 226 13.65 -14.53 -2.00
C SER A 226 14.86 -13.92 -1.29
N ARG A 227 14.75 -13.67 0.02
CA ARG A 227 15.89 -13.21 0.82
C ARG A 227 16.92 -14.29 1.04
N ASP A 228 16.56 -15.55 0.89
CA ASP A 228 17.50 -16.69 0.94
C ASP A 228 18.43 -16.74 -0.28
N ASN A 229 18.10 -16.02 -1.35
CA ASN A 229 18.92 -15.85 -2.54
C ASN A 229 19.82 -14.60 -2.46
N ALA A 230 19.81 -13.88 -1.33
CA ALA A 230 20.51 -12.61 -1.16
C ALA A 230 21.80 -12.75 -0.34
#